data_bc81986c9c460fc400802c0f09cbf9c3
#
_entry.id   bc81986c9c460fc400802c0f09cbf9c3
#
_cell.length_a   1.000
_cell.length_b   1.000
_cell.length_c   1.000
_cell.angle_alpha   90.00
_cell.angle_beta   90.00
_cell.angle_gamma   90.00
#
_symmetry.space_group_name_H-M   'P 1'
#
loop_
_entity.id
_entity.type
_entity.pdbx_description
1 polymer ?
#
loop_
_entity_poly.entity_id
_entity_poly.type
_entity_poly.pdbx_seq_one_letter_code
_entity_poly.pdbx_strand_id
1 'polypeptide(L)'
;MLLLFGSLISLFLLNVPLSIAVGLASIIWIVFSGVDVPLVIVAHRFLRGLDSFPLIAIPFFMLAGQFMSKGSCAQRLIDFADALVGWLRGGLAHINVMASMFFAGMTGSAVSDTSAIGSLLIPAMVKSGYGRDVTAAVTATSSVIGIIIPPSVTIVIYAIVAEVSIGSLLFAGIIPGIMLGLALMAAVAVYARLKGYEAVSTFSISQSLHTFKRAFLSMITVIIVVGGIYGGIFTATEASIVAEVYSFILVKFIYREVTWRDIFTIFIETSKLASLGLFLYGLCSVFSWIVATQLVPEMIFNFLTGITT
;
A
#
# COMPACT_ATOMS: atom_id res chain seq x y z
N MET A 1 26.25 -10.02 17.02
CA MET A 1 25.41 -8.92 16.48
C MET A 1 26.10 -8.10 15.39
N LEU A 2 27.33 -7.65 15.57
CA LEU A 2 28.09 -6.92 14.52
C LEU A 2 28.17 -7.70 13.20
N LEU A 3 28.28 -9.04 13.25
CA LEU A 3 28.31 -9.88 12.05
C LEU A 3 26.96 -9.85 11.30
N LEU A 4 25.81 -9.91 12.01
CA LEU A 4 24.48 -9.91 11.42
C LEU A 4 24.15 -8.57 10.72
N PHE A 5 24.25 -7.47 11.49
CA PHE A 5 23.95 -6.14 10.95
C PHE A 5 25.05 -5.64 10.01
N GLY A 6 26.32 -5.96 10.28
CA GLY A 6 27.43 -5.59 9.41
C GLY A 6 27.35 -6.28 8.05
N SER A 7 27.03 -7.58 7.99
CA SER A 7 26.81 -8.28 6.72
C SER A 7 25.59 -7.75 5.99
N LEU A 8 24.50 -7.45 6.69
CA LEU A 8 23.28 -6.87 6.08
C LEU A 8 23.58 -5.51 5.43
N ILE A 9 24.23 -4.62 6.15
CA ILE A 9 24.60 -3.29 5.64
C ILE A 9 25.59 -3.43 4.46
N SER A 10 26.58 -4.31 4.56
CA SER A 10 27.54 -4.56 3.48
C SER A 10 26.86 -5.06 2.22
N LEU A 11 25.88 -5.98 2.34
CA LEU A 11 25.10 -6.48 1.21
C LEU A 11 24.23 -5.39 0.59
N PHE A 12 23.67 -4.47 1.37
CA PHE A 12 22.95 -3.31 0.85
C PHE A 12 23.87 -2.35 0.09
N LEU A 13 25.07 -2.09 0.61
CA LEU A 13 26.04 -1.25 -0.09
C LEU A 13 26.51 -1.87 -1.41
N LEU A 14 26.51 -3.21 -1.50
CA LEU A 14 26.76 -3.96 -2.73
C LEU A 14 25.55 -4.05 -3.67
N ASN A 15 24.45 -3.33 -3.36
CA ASN A 15 23.21 -3.29 -4.16
C ASN A 15 22.54 -4.67 -4.32
N VAL A 16 22.70 -5.56 -3.32
CA VAL A 16 22.00 -6.85 -3.29
C VAL A 16 20.53 -6.61 -2.97
N PRO A 17 19.57 -7.25 -3.70
CA PRO A 17 18.15 -7.12 -3.40
C PRO A 17 17.81 -7.43 -1.94
N LEU A 18 16.92 -6.64 -1.35
CA LEU A 18 16.59 -6.65 0.08
C LEU A 18 16.29 -8.07 0.62
N SER A 19 15.46 -8.83 -0.06
CA SER A 19 15.11 -10.20 0.36
C SER A 19 16.34 -11.09 0.45
N ILE A 20 17.19 -11.06 -0.58
CA ILE A 20 18.41 -11.87 -0.64
C ILE A 20 19.39 -11.40 0.43
N ALA A 21 19.55 -10.10 0.63
CA ALA A 21 20.45 -9.53 1.63
C ALA A 21 20.07 -9.97 3.06
N VAL A 22 18.77 -9.92 3.41
CA VAL A 22 18.29 -10.39 4.72
C VAL A 22 18.52 -11.89 4.91
N GLY A 23 18.23 -12.69 3.88
CA GLY A 23 18.45 -14.13 3.92
C GLY A 23 19.93 -14.50 4.06
N LEU A 24 20.79 -13.90 3.22
CA LEU A 24 22.23 -14.13 3.27
C LEU A 24 22.85 -13.67 4.59
N ALA A 25 22.47 -12.50 5.11
CA ALA A 25 22.95 -12.01 6.39
C ALA A 25 22.62 -12.99 7.53
N SER A 26 21.41 -13.56 7.50
CA SER A 26 20.98 -14.59 8.46
C SER A 26 21.82 -15.87 8.34
N ILE A 27 22.09 -16.34 7.12
CA ILE A 27 22.93 -17.52 6.87
C ILE A 27 24.36 -17.25 7.28
N ILE A 28 24.94 -16.11 6.90
CA ILE A 28 26.31 -15.71 7.30
C ILE A 28 26.43 -15.72 8.83
N TRP A 29 25.43 -15.16 9.52
CA TRP A 29 25.46 -15.16 10.98
C TRP A 29 25.41 -16.58 11.55
N ILE A 30 24.54 -17.46 11.08
CA ILE A 30 24.43 -18.84 11.57
C ILE A 30 25.74 -19.59 11.36
N VAL A 31 26.41 -19.43 10.21
CA VAL A 31 27.63 -20.16 9.88
C VAL A 31 28.87 -19.64 10.64
N PHE A 32 28.96 -18.32 10.82
CA PHE A 32 30.18 -17.70 11.32
C PHE A 32 30.09 -17.17 12.77
N SER A 33 28.92 -17.24 13.42
CA SER A 33 28.76 -16.74 14.80
C SER A 33 29.31 -17.67 15.86
N GLY A 34 29.67 -18.92 15.52
CA GLY A 34 30.09 -19.94 16.48
C GLY A 34 28.97 -20.52 17.33
N VAL A 35 27.73 -20.18 17.03
CA VAL A 35 26.54 -20.74 17.69
C VAL A 35 26.21 -22.07 17.02
N ASP A 36 26.05 -23.13 17.80
CA ASP A 36 25.73 -24.48 17.29
C ASP A 36 24.26 -24.58 16.88
N VAL A 37 23.94 -23.97 15.73
CA VAL A 37 22.59 -23.97 15.13
C VAL A 37 22.65 -24.62 13.76
N PRO A 38 21.90 -25.72 13.53
CA PRO A 38 21.88 -26.38 12.23
C PRO A 38 21.30 -25.49 11.14
N LEU A 39 21.90 -25.48 9.94
CA LEU A 39 21.40 -24.67 8.81
C LEU A 39 19.95 -25.00 8.41
N VAL A 40 19.46 -26.20 8.73
CA VAL A 40 18.06 -26.60 8.48
C VAL A 40 17.06 -25.67 9.19
N ILE A 41 17.48 -24.97 10.25
CA ILE A 41 16.62 -24.00 10.96
C ILE A 41 16.18 -22.85 10.06
N VAL A 42 16.99 -22.49 9.06
CA VAL A 42 16.64 -21.43 8.08
C VAL A 42 15.39 -21.83 7.31
N ALA A 43 15.40 -23.05 6.73
CA ALA A 43 14.25 -23.55 5.98
C ALA A 43 13.01 -23.73 6.88
N HIS A 44 13.22 -24.25 8.09
CA HIS A 44 12.13 -24.45 9.05
C HIS A 44 11.48 -23.13 9.49
N ARG A 45 12.29 -22.12 9.82
CA ARG A 45 11.79 -20.79 10.22
C ARG A 45 11.16 -20.05 9.05
N PHE A 46 11.72 -20.16 7.87
CA PHE A 46 11.16 -19.61 6.64
C PHE A 46 9.76 -20.17 6.38
N LEU A 47 9.60 -21.50 6.35
CA LEU A 47 8.31 -22.14 6.10
C LEU A 47 7.30 -21.84 7.21
N ARG A 48 7.72 -21.89 8.48
CA ARG A 48 6.85 -21.58 9.62
C ARG A 48 6.41 -20.12 9.64
N GLY A 49 7.26 -19.19 9.18
CA GLY A 49 6.88 -17.80 9.00
C GLY A 49 5.75 -17.63 7.99
N LEU A 50 5.76 -18.42 6.92
CA LEU A 50 4.74 -18.39 5.87
C LEU A 50 3.46 -19.17 6.24
N ASP A 51 3.51 -20.05 7.22
CA ASP A 51 2.38 -20.86 7.69
C ASP A 51 1.48 -20.03 8.63
N SER A 52 0.85 -19.00 8.05
CA SER A 52 -0.06 -18.09 8.76
C SER A 52 -1.27 -17.78 7.89
N PHE A 53 -2.47 -18.18 8.37
CA PHE A 53 -3.72 -17.98 7.63
C PHE A 53 -3.97 -16.51 7.21
N PRO A 54 -3.70 -15.50 8.03
CA PRO A 54 -3.84 -14.10 7.63
C PRO A 54 -2.97 -13.67 6.43
N LEU A 55 -1.84 -14.34 6.16
CA LEU A 55 -0.99 -14.01 5.01
C LEU A 55 -1.70 -14.24 3.66
N ILE A 56 -2.71 -15.12 3.64
CA ILE A 56 -3.53 -15.37 2.45
C ILE A 56 -4.27 -14.11 2.02
N ALA A 57 -4.57 -13.18 2.93
CA ALA A 57 -5.21 -11.91 2.58
C ALA A 57 -4.36 -11.05 1.62
N ILE A 58 -3.03 -11.17 1.67
CA ILE A 58 -2.11 -10.34 0.87
C ILE A 58 -2.33 -10.51 -0.63
N PRO A 59 -2.21 -11.74 -1.23
CA PRO A 59 -2.42 -11.92 -2.66
C PRO A 59 -3.83 -11.53 -3.11
N PHE A 60 -4.87 -11.77 -2.30
CA PHE A 60 -6.23 -11.39 -2.67
C PHE A 60 -6.46 -9.88 -2.66
N PHE A 61 -5.97 -9.14 -1.65
CA PHE A 61 -6.03 -7.67 -1.68
C PHE A 61 -5.23 -7.11 -2.85
N MET A 62 -4.04 -7.65 -3.14
CA MET A 62 -3.25 -7.23 -4.30
C MET A 62 -3.99 -7.49 -5.61
N LEU A 63 -4.66 -8.63 -5.74
CA LEU A 63 -5.42 -8.99 -6.93
C LEU A 63 -6.63 -8.07 -7.11
N ALA A 64 -7.39 -7.79 -6.04
CA ALA A 64 -8.48 -6.81 -6.06
C ALA A 64 -7.99 -5.42 -6.53
N GLY A 65 -6.86 -4.96 -6.00
CA GLY A 65 -6.23 -3.70 -6.39
C GLY A 65 -5.79 -3.68 -7.86
N GLN A 66 -5.24 -4.78 -8.37
CA GLN A 66 -4.83 -4.88 -9.78
C GLN A 66 -6.05 -4.87 -10.74
N PHE A 67 -7.15 -5.56 -10.39
CA PHE A 67 -8.38 -5.45 -11.16
C PHE A 67 -8.89 -4.02 -11.23
N MET A 68 -8.93 -3.31 -10.10
CA MET A 68 -9.36 -1.92 -10.03
C MET A 68 -8.45 -0.96 -10.79
N SER A 69 -7.15 -1.25 -10.85
CA SER A 69 -6.15 -0.42 -11.55
C SER A 69 -6.22 -0.55 -13.07
N LYS A 70 -6.61 -1.72 -13.60
CA LYS A 70 -6.68 -1.98 -15.05
C LYS A 70 -7.94 -1.46 -15.72
N GLY A 71 -9.01 -1.24 -14.95
CA GLY A 71 -10.27 -0.72 -15.49
C GLY A 71 -10.36 0.82 -15.44
N SER A 72 -11.50 1.37 -15.84
CA SER A 72 -11.80 2.80 -15.75
C SER A 72 -12.09 3.28 -14.30
N CYS A 73 -11.86 2.43 -13.30
CA CYS A 73 -12.11 2.78 -11.91
C CYS A 73 -11.34 4.04 -11.49
N ALA A 74 -10.04 4.12 -11.84
CA ALA A 74 -9.22 5.29 -11.56
C ALA A 74 -9.78 6.55 -12.21
N GLN A 75 -10.17 6.49 -13.50
CA GLN A 75 -10.77 7.63 -14.21
C GLN A 75 -12.08 8.08 -13.55
N ARG A 76 -12.96 7.15 -13.15
CA ARG A 76 -14.22 7.47 -12.48
C ARG A 76 -14.02 8.16 -11.14
N LEU A 77 -12.97 7.78 -10.40
CA LEU A 77 -12.60 8.45 -9.14
C LEU A 77 -11.99 9.82 -9.39
N ILE A 78 -11.19 9.98 -10.44
CA ILE A 78 -10.64 11.28 -10.86
C ILE A 78 -11.80 12.22 -11.26
N ASP A 79 -12.77 11.75 -12.05
CA ASP A 79 -13.95 12.54 -12.44
C ASP A 79 -14.77 12.96 -11.21
N PHE A 80 -14.89 12.08 -10.21
CA PHE A 80 -15.58 12.41 -8.96
C PHE A 80 -14.75 13.38 -8.10
N ALA A 81 -13.44 13.19 -7.99
CA ALA A 81 -12.55 14.11 -7.29
C ALA A 81 -12.56 15.51 -7.96
N ASP A 82 -12.58 15.59 -9.31
CA ASP A 82 -12.70 16.85 -10.03
C ASP A 82 -14.00 17.58 -9.65
N ALA A 83 -15.13 16.89 -9.64
CA ALA A 83 -16.41 17.48 -9.26
C ALA A 83 -16.43 17.97 -7.80
N LEU A 84 -15.62 17.41 -6.90
CA LEU A 84 -15.56 17.81 -5.49
C LEU A 84 -14.57 18.94 -5.21
N VAL A 85 -13.37 18.91 -5.82
CA VAL A 85 -12.26 19.79 -5.46
C VAL A 85 -11.64 20.53 -6.65
N GLY A 86 -12.03 20.25 -7.88
CA GLY A 86 -11.47 20.88 -9.09
C GLY A 86 -11.72 22.38 -9.19
N TRP A 87 -12.71 22.91 -8.49
CA TRP A 87 -13.00 24.36 -8.37
C TRP A 87 -12.03 25.12 -7.44
N LEU A 88 -11.20 24.40 -6.68
CA LEU A 88 -10.17 25.02 -5.84
C LEU A 88 -9.00 25.52 -6.71
N ARG A 89 -8.31 26.56 -6.26
CA ARG A 89 -7.07 27.02 -6.90
C ARG A 89 -6.01 25.92 -6.85
N GLY A 90 -5.43 25.58 -8.01
CA GLY A 90 -4.57 24.42 -8.12
C GLY A 90 -5.35 23.09 -8.28
N GLY A 91 -6.53 23.16 -8.91
CA GLY A 91 -7.51 22.07 -9.00
C GLY A 91 -6.91 20.72 -9.33
N LEU A 92 -6.04 20.58 -10.36
CA LEU A 92 -5.45 19.29 -10.73
C LEU A 92 -4.60 18.66 -9.62
N ALA A 93 -3.90 19.45 -8.82
CA ALA A 93 -3.13 18.91 -7.70
C ALA A 93 -4.05 18.46 -6.54
N HIS A 94 -5.14 19.20 -6.29
CA HIS A 94 -6.17 18.75 -5.34
C HIS A 94 -6.88 17.49 -5.81
N ILE A 95 -7.21 17.40 -7.11
CA ILE A 95 -7.79 16.19 -7.73
C ILE A 95 -6.86 15.00 -7.54
N ASN A 96 -5.55 15.19 -7.73
CA ASN A 96 -4.55 14.13 -7.53
C ASN A 96 -4.60 13.59 -6.10
N VAL A 97 -4.53 14.46 -5.09
CA VAL A 97 -4.60 14.05 -3.68
C VAL A 97 -5.92 13.37 -3.34
N MET A 98 -7.05 13.95 -3.76
CA MET A 98 -8.39 13.40 -3.47
C MET A 98 -8.63 12.07 -4.18
N ALA A 99 -8.23 11.96 -5.46
CA ALA A 99 -8.33 10.72 -6.21
C ALA A 99 -7.46 9.61 -5.57
N SER A 100 -6.23 9.95 -5.12
CA SER A 100 -5.38 9.02 -4.38
C SER A 100 -6.03 8.58 -3.06
N MET A 101 -6.68 9.46 -2.31
CA MET A 101 -7.42 9.07 -1.10
C MET A 101 -8.53 8.05 -1.38
N PHE A 102 -9.29 8.23 -2.45
CA PHE A 102 -10.33 7.28 -2.85
C PHE A 102 -9.76 5.98 -3.38
N PHE A 103 -8.72 6.06 -4.22
CA PHE A 103 -8.09 4.90 -4.84
C PHE A 103 -7.30 4.07 -3.83
N ALA A 104 -6.72 4.71 -2.82
CA ALA A 104 -6.08 4.07 -1.67
C ALA A 104 -6.99 3.01 -1.02
N GLY A 105 -8.25 3.39 -0.77
CA GLY A 105 -9.27 2.51 -0.20
C GLY A 105 -9.66 1.31 -1.08
N MET A 106 -9.10 1.18 -2.29
CA MET A 106 -9.39 0.05 -3.18
C MET A 106 -8.15 -0.83 -3.41
N THR A 107 -6.96 -0.23 -3.50
CA THR A 107 -5.74 -0.95 -3.91
C THR A 107 -4.80 -1.29 -2.77
N GLY A 108 -4.79 -0.49 -1.71
CA GLY A 108 -3.89 -0.66 -0.57
C GLY A 108 -2.40 -0.60 -0.90
N SER A 109 -2.03 0.01 -2.03
CA SER A 109 -0.67 -0.01 -2.57
C SER A 109 -0.30 1.35 -3.16
N ALA A 110 0.74 2.00 -2.62
CA ALA A 110 1.28 3.25 -3.16
C ALA A 110 1.79 3.10 -4.61
N VAL A 111 2.36 1.95 -4.97
CA VAL A 111 2.87 1.69 -6.32
C VAL A 111 1.71 1.64 -7.33
N SER A 112 0.63 0.94 -6.99
CA SER A 112 -0.56 0.88 -7.84
C SER A 112 -1.21 2.25 -7.98
N ASP A 113 -1.27 3.04 -6.90
CA ASP A 113 -1.82 4.40 -6.91
C ASP A 113 -0.97 5.32 -7.81
N THR A 114 0.34 5.37 -7.59
CA THR A 114 1.26 6.16 -8.43
C THR A 114 1.14 5.79 -9.91
N SER A 115 1.00 4.50 -10.22
CA SER A 115 0.87 4.02 -11.60
C SER A 115 -0.47 4.39 -12.20
N ALA A 116 -1.58 4.15 -11.52
CA ALA A 116 -2.93 4.37 -12.04
C ALA A 116 -3.28 5.86 -12.10
N ILE A 117 -3.19 6.57 -10.96
CA ILE A 117 -3.53 7.99 -10.86
C ILE A 117 -2.47 8.83 -11.56
N GLY A 118 -1.18 8.53 -11.34
CA GLY A 118 -0.06 9.27 -11.92
C GLY A 118 -0.03 9.21 -13.44
N SER A 119 -0.32 8.05 -14.05
CA SER A 119 -0.36 7.92 -15.52
C SER A 119 -1.39 8.84 -16.18
N LEU A 120 -2.48 9.15 -15.48
CA LEU A 120 -3.55 10.03 -15.96
C LEU A 120 -3.30 11.50 -15.61
N LEU A 121 -2.93 11.78 -14.36
CA LEU A 121 -2.84 13.15 -13.86
C LEU A 121 -1.50 13.83 -14.10
N ILE A 122 -0.37 13.10 -14.14
CA ILE A 122 0.94 13.71 -14.42
C ILE A 122 0.95 14.42 -15.78
N PRO A 123 0.53 13.78 -16.90
CA PRO A 123 0.48 14.47 -18.20
C PRO A 123 -0.50 15.66 -18.20
N ALA A 124 -1.64 15.52 -17.54
CA ALA A 124 -2.63 16.59 -17.43
C ALA A 124 -2.10 17.79 -16.66
N MET A 125 -1.45 17.58 -15.52
CA MET A 125 -0.84 18.63 -14.71
C MET A 125 0.28 19.35 -15.47
N VAL A 126 1.19 18.60 -16.12
CA VAL A 126 2.28 19.20 -16.91
C VAL A 126 1.72 20.03 -18.06
N LYS A 127 0.71 19.54 -18.77
CA LYS A 127 0.04 20.28 -19.86
C LYS A 127 -0.64 21.56 -19.36
N SER A 128 -1.12 21.58 -18.12
CA SER A 128 -1.73 22.74 -17.48
C SER A 128 -0.72 23.68 -16.81
N GLY A 129 0.57 23.52 -17.09
CA GLY A 129 1.62 24.44 -16.66
C GLY A 129 2.24 24.15 -15.30
N TYR A 130 1.94 23.01 -14.68
CA TYR A 130 2.63 22.59 -13.46
C TYR A 130 4.07 22.15 -13.78
N GLY A 131 5.02 22.51 -12.92
CA GLY A 131 6.39 22.02 -13.00
C GLY A 131 6.42 20.48 -12.86
N ARG A 132 7.31 19.82 -13.60
CA ARG A 132 7.44 18.34 -13.55
C ARG A 132 7.77 17.83 -12.15
N ASP A 133 8.63 18.55 -11.45
CA ASP A 133 9.06 18.24 -10.07
C ASP A 133 7.89 18.31 -9.09
N VAL A 134 7.05 19.36 -9.20
CA VAL A 134 5.86 19.51 -8.36
C VAL A 134 4.84 18.42 -8.65
N THR A 135 4.63 18.14 -9.94
CA THR A 135 3.71 17.08 -10.37
C THR A 135 4.14 15.71 -9.84
N ALA A 136 5.43 15.39 -9.97
CA ALA A 136 5.99 14.16 -9.43
C ALA A 136 5.91 14.11 -7.90
N ALA A 137 6.24 15.21 -7.21
CA ALA A 137 6.19 15.30 -5.76
C ALA A 137 4.76 15.12 -5.22
N VAL A 138 3.77 15.82 -5.80
CA VAL A 138 2.37 15.68 -5.39
C VAL A 138 1.89 14.24 -5.59
N THR A 139 2.15 13.65 -6.76
CA THR A 139 1.73 12.26 -7.04
C THR A 139 2.41 11.26 -6.12
N ALA A 140 3.72 11.38 -5.90
CA ALA A 140 4.45 10.47 -5.02
C ALA A 140 4.00 10.59 -3.55
N THR A 141 3.78 11.82 -3.05
CA THR A 141 3.34 12.02 -1.66
C THR A 141 1.89 11.62 -1.45
N SER A 142 0.99 11.89 -2.40
CA SER A 142 -0.41 11.45 -2.29
C SER A 142 -0.54 9.93 -2.33
N SER A 143 0.29 9.25 -3.14
CA SER A 143 0.26 7.79 -3.22
C SER A 143 0.66 7.09 -1.90
N VAL A 144 1.41 7.76 -1.01
CA VAL A 144 1.71 7.22 0.32
C VAL A 144 0.44 6.99 1.15
N ILE A 145 -0.64 7.74 0.89
CA ILE A 145 -1.94 7.53 1.52
C ILE A 145 -2.44 6.10 1.26
N GLY A 146 -2.10 5.51 0.11
CA GLY A 146 -2.47 4.16 -0.30
C GLY A 146 -1.98 3.04 0.61
N ILE A 147 -0.93 3.26 1.38
CA ILE A 147 -0.45 2.29 2.38
C ILE A 147 -1.03 2.52 3.78
N ILE A 148 -1.80 3.59 3.99
CA ILE A 148 -2.35 3.97 5.30
C ILE A 148 -3.87 3.75 5.32
N ILE A 149 -4.60 4.18 4.29
CA ILE A 149 -6.06 3.99 4.21
C ILE A 149 -6.37 2.51 3.87
N PRO A 150 -7.26 1.84 4.62
CA PRO A 150 -7.64 0.46 4.36
C PRO A 150 -8.47 0.30 3.06
N PRO A 151 -8.34 -0.87 2.37
CA PRO A 151 -7.50 -2.00 2.72
C PRO A 151 -6.02 -1.76 2.39
N SER A 152 -5.11 -2.06 3.28
CA SER A 152 -3.67 -1.86 3.09
C SER A 152 -2.91 -3.16 3.33
N VAL A 153 -2.20 -3.63 2.30
CA VAL A 153 -1.33 -4.82 2.39
C VAL A 153 -0.22 -4.61 3.43
N THR A 154 0.33 -3.40 3.50
CA THR A 154 1.39 -3.05 4.45
C THR A 154 0.90 -3.15 5.90
N ILE A 155 -0.31 -2.64 6.18
CA ILE A 155 -0.93 -2.73 7.51
C ILE A 155 -1.20 -4.19 7.88
N VAL A 156 -1.65 -5.02 6.94
CA VAL A 156 -1.88 -6.45 7.18
C VAL A 156 -0.57 -7.14 7.58
N ILE A 157 0.52 -6.93 6.83
CA ILE A 157 1.84 -7.49 7.15
C ILE A 157 2.30 -7.01 8.53
N TYR A 158 2.18 -5.72 8.81
CA TYR A 158 2.58 -5.16 10.10
C TYR A 158 1.78 -5.77 11.25
N ALA A 159 0.47 -5.92 11.10
CA ALA A 159 -0.40 -6.51 12.12
C ALA A 159 0.00 -7.97 12.44
N ILE A 160 0.37 -8.74 11.42
CA ILE A 160 0.82 -10.12 11.59
C ILE A 160 2.16 -10.16 12.35
N VAL A 161 3.11 -9.29 11.98
CA VAL A 161 4.43 -9.22 12.63
C VAL A 161 4.31 -8.74 14.09
N ALA A 162 3.44 -7.76 14.33
CA ALA A 162 3.22 -7.18 15.65
C ALA A 162 2.25 -8.00 16.53
N GLU A 163 1.69 -9.09 15.99
CA GLU A 163 0.70 -9.96 16.67
C GLU A 163 -0.51 -9.18 17.20
N VAL A 164 -0.94 -8.15 16.46
CA VAL A 164 -2.12 -7.32 16.78
C VAL A 164 -3.28 -7.61 15.84
N SER A 165 -4.49 -7.23 16.26
CA SER A 165 -5.69 -7.41 15.42
C SER A 165 -5.57 -6.63 14.12
N ILE A 166 -5.64 -7.34 12.99
CA ILE A 166 -5.60 -6.76 11.64
C ILE A 166 -6.76 -5.78 11.44
N GLY A 167 -7.97 -6.17 11.85
CA GLY A 167 -9.16 -5.32 11.72
C GLY A 167 -9.02 -4.02 12.49
N SER A 168 -8.58 -4.09 13.75
CA SER A 168 -8.36 -2.91 14.59
C SER A 168 -7.31 -1.97 14.00
N LEU A 169 -6.23 -2.53 13.46
CA LEU A 169 -5.15 -1.73 12.87
C LEU A 169 -5.56 -1.10 11.54
N LEU A 170 -6.29 -1.83 10.69
CA LEU A 170 -6.87 -1.27 9.47
C LEU A 170 -7.80 -0.10 9.79
N PHE A 171 -8.68 -0.26 10.78
CA PHE A 171 -9.56 0.83 11.20
C PHE A 171 -8.80 2.04 11.75
N ALA A 172 -7.75 1.82 12.55
CA ALA A 172 -6.91 2.88 13.07
C ALA A 172 -6.21 3.70 11.98
N GLY A 173 -5.94 3.11 10.80
CA GLY A 173 -5.33 3.79 9.66
C GLY A 173 -6.23 4.83 8.98
N ILE A 174 -7.57 4.78 9.17
CA ILE A 174 -8.50 5.68 8.48
C ILE A 174 -8.26 7.15 8.87
N ILE A 175 -8.20 7.44 10.16
CA ILE A 175 -8.05 8.81 10.67
C ILE A 175 -6.71 9.42 10.24
N PRO A 176 -5.55 8.77 10.49
CA PRO A 176 -4.26 9.29 10.01
C PRO A 176 -4.20 9.45 8.49
N GLY A 177 -4.78 8.53 7.73
CA GLY A 177 -4.83 8.62 6.27
C GLY A 177 -5.62 9.83 5.77
N ILE A 178 -6.80 10.09 6.36
CA ILE A 178 -7.59 11.29 6.06
C ILE A 178 -6.85 12.56 6.48
N MET A 179 -6.24 12.58 7.66
CA MET A 179 -5.46 13.73 8.14
C MET A 179 -4.29 14.03 7.21
N LEU A 180 -3.57 13.01 6.75
CA LEU A 180 -2.48 13.18 5.78
C LEU A 180 -2.99 13.75 4.45
N GLY A 181 -4.10 13.23 3.94
CA GLY A 181 -4.75 13.76 2.73
C GLY A 181 -5.13 15.23 2.86
N LEU A 182 -5.78 15.62 3.97
CA LEU A 182 -6.14 17.00 4.25
C LEU A 182 -4.91 17.90 4.42
N ALA A 183 -3.86 17.43 5.08
CA ALA A 183 -2.59 18.18 5.21
C ALA A 183 -1.93 18.41 3.85
N LEU A 184 -1.91 17.39 2.98
CA LEU A 184 -1.40 17.52 1.61
C LEU A 184 -2.26 18.49 0.79
N MET A 185 -3.58 18.44 0.91
CA MET A 185 -4.47 19.41 0.25
C MET A 185 -4.21 20.85 0.74
N ALA A 186 -3.98 21.05 2.03
CA ALA A 186 -3.62 22.34 2.58
C ALA A 186 -2.27 22.83 2.03
N ALA A 187 -1.26 21.97 1.97
CA ALA A 187 0.05 22.30 1.36
C ALA A 187 -0.09 22.65 -0.12
N VAL A 188 -0.87 21.88 -0.88
CA VAL A 188 -1.20 22.17 -2.29
C VAL A 188 -1.90 23.52 -2.42
N ALA A 189 -2.87 23.85 -1.56
CA ALA A 189 -3.59 25.12 -1.59
C ALA A 189 -2.67 26.32 -1.38
N VAL A 190 -1.73 26.22 -0.43
CA VAL A 190 -0.71 27.26 -0.19
C VAL A 190 0.19 27.40 -1.42
N TYR A 191 0.71 26.28 -1.92
CA TYR A 191 1.61 26.29 -3.07
C TYR A 191 0.93 26.84 -4.34
N ALA A 192 -0.32 26.44 -4.59
CA ALA A 192 -1.10 26.90 -5.74
C ALA A 192 -1.35 28.42 -5.70
N ARG A 193 -1.59 28.98 -4.51
CA ARG A 193 -1.72 30.44 -4.33
C ARG A 193 -0.42 31.18 -4.64
N LEU A 194 0.72 30.66 -4.18
CA LEU A 194 2.03 31.26 -4.40
C LEU A 194 2.46 31.23 -5.87
N LYS A 195 2.06 30.21 -6.62
CA LYS A 195 2.41 30.02 -8.03
C LYS A 195 1.34 30.53 -9.00
N GLY A 196 0.17 30.94 -8.51
CA GLY A 196 -0.91 31.47 -9.33
C GLY A 196 -1.64 30.41 -10.16
N TYR A 197 -1.64 29.13 -9.72
CA TYR A 197 -2.40 28.08 -10.43
C TYR A 197 -3.90 28.30 -10.28
N GLU A 198 -4.62 28.12 -11.39
CA GLU A 198 -6.05 28.36 -11.48
C GLU A 198 -6.88 27.12 -11.12
N ALA A 199 -8.18 27.34 -10.96
CA ALA A 199 -9.16 26.26 -10.86
C ALA A 199 -9.37 25.59 -12.23
N VAL A 200 -9.72 24.30 -12.24
CA VAL A 200 -9.93 23.53 -13.47
C VAL A 200 -11.40 23.48 -13.84
N SER A 201 -12.26 23.43 -12.83
CA SER A 201 -13.71 23.29 -13.01
C SER A 201 -14.48 24.25 -12.11
N THR A 202 -15.78 24.34 -12.31
CA THR A 202 -16.70 25.07 -11.42
C THR A 202 -17.50 24.07 -10.60
N PHE A 203 -17.76 24.40 -9.34
CA PHE A 203 -18.52 23.51 -8.47
C PHE A 203 -19.98 23.38 -8.95
N SER A 204 -20.43 22.16 -9.12
CA SER A 204 -21.80 21.82 -9.48
C SER A 204 -22.30 20.60 -8.72
N ILE A 205 -23.32 20.77 -7.91
CA ILE A 205 -23.94 19.67 -7.15
C ILE A 205 -24.48 18.57 -8.08
N SER A 206 -25.08 18.95 -9.21
CA SER A 206 -25.61 18.02 -10.20
C SER A 206 -24.49 17.16 -10.80
N GLN A 207 -23.35 17.76 -11.15
CA GLN A 207 -22.17 17.05 -11.66
C GLN A 207 -21.59 16.14 -10.60
N SER A 208 -21.45 16.62 -9.35
CA SER A 208 -20.94 15.82 -8.23
C SER A 208 -21.80 14.58 -7.97
N LEU A 209 -23.12 14.72 -8.02
CA LEU A 209 -24.03 13.59 -7.85
C LEU A 209 -23.97 12.60 -9.02
N HIS A 210 -23.82 13.11 -10.26
CA HIS A 210 -23.67 12.26 -11.44
C HIS A 210 -22.37 11.46 -11.42
N THR A 211 -21.24 12.11 -11.14
CA THR A 211 -19.93 11.45 -11.05
C THR A 211 -19.84 10.51 -9.85
N PHE A 212 -20.45 10.87 -8.71
CA PHE A 212 -20.59 9.97 -7.57
C PHE A 212 -21.30 8.67 -7.93
N LYS A 213 -22.43 8.71 -8.63
CA LYS A 213 -23.13 7.49 -9.07
C LYS A 213 -22.25 6.59 -9.93
N ARG A 214 -21.40 7.16 -10.78
CA ARG A 214 -20.45 6.41 -11.62
C ARG A 214 -19.27 5.82 -10.83
N ALA A 215 -18.78 6.53 -9.81
CA ALA A 215 -17.70 6.09 -8.94
C ALA A 215 -18.18 5.13 -7.83
N PHE A 216 -19.45 5.20 -7.47
CA PHE A 216 -20.04 4.51 -6.32
C PHE A 216 -19.77 3.00 -6.32
N LEU A 217 -19.96 2.34 -7.45
CA LEU A 217 -19.69 0.90 -7.57
C LEU A 217 -18.24 0.55 -7.27
N SER A 218 -17.27 1.38 -7.68
CA SER A 218 -15.87 1.17 -7.33
C SER A 218 -15.62 1.40 -5.84
N MET A 219 -16.30 2.37 -5.21
CA MET A 219 -16.14 2.66 -3.79
C MET A 219 -16.79 1.60 -2.87
N ILE A 220 -17.72 0.79 -3.37
CA ILE A 220 -18.33 -0.33 -2.62
C ILE A 220 -17.25 -1.31 -2.13
N THR A 221 -16.14 -1.49 -2.86
CA THR A 221 -15.03 -2.35 -2.41
C THR A 221 -14.52 -1.94 -1.02
N VAL A 222 -14.39 -0.64 -0.79
CA VAL A 222 -13.96 -0.10 0.52
C VAL A 222 -15.00 -0.44 1.59
N ILE A 223 -16.29 -0.27 1.27
CA ILE A 223 -17.39 -0.56 2.20
C ILE A 223 -17.43 -2.06 2.54
N ILE A 224 -17.21 -2.94 1.56
CA ILE A 224 -17.14 -4.38 1.78
C ILE A 224 -16.01 -4.71 2.77
N VAL A 225 -14.82 -4.19 2.55
CA VAL A 225 -13.66 -4.53 3.38
C VAL A 225 -13.79 -3.90 4.77
N VAL A 226 -13.90 -2.58 4.83
CA VAL A 226 -13.92 -1.87 6.11
C VAL A 226 -15.19 -2.17 6.88
N GLY A 227 -16.34 -2.09 6.22
CA GLY A 227 -17.65 -2.35 6.85
C GLY A 227 -17.82 -3.82 7.25
N GLY A 228 -17.36 -4.76 6.42
CA GLY A 228 -17.45 -6.20 6.69
C GLY A 228 -16.57 -6.64 7.87
N ILE A 229 -15.32 -6.13 7.93
CA ILE A 229 -14.41 -6.44 9.04
C ILE A 229 -14.88 -5.76 10.34
N TYR A 230 -15.20 -4.46 10.28
CA TYR A 230 -15.64 -3.71 11.47
C TYR A 230 -16.99 -4.19 12.00
N GLY A 231 -17.90 -4.57 11.11
CA GLY A 231 -19.19 -5.17 11.46
C GLY A 231 -19.10 -6.59 12.02
N GLY A 232 -17.88 -7.18 12.06
CA GLY A 232 -17.67 -8.55 12.55
C GLY A 232 -18.24 -9.64 11.62
N ILE A 233 -18.58 -9.26 10.37
CA ILE A 233 -19.16 -10.19 9.38
C ILE A 233 -18.04 -11.04 8.74
N PHE A 234 -16.87 -10.44 8.51
CA PHE A 234 -15.74 -11.04 7.84
C PHE A 234 -14.45 -10.88 8.65
N THR A 235 -13.62 -11.91 8.63
CA THR A 235 -12.19 -11.78 8.94
C THR A 235 -11.48 -11.01 7.83
N ALA A 236 -10.26 -10.52 8.08
CA ALA A 236 -9.48 -9.80 7.07
C ALA A 236 -9.23 -10.67 5.80
N THR A 237 -9.02 -11.98 5.99
CA THR A 237 -8.82 -12.92 4.88
C THR A 237 -10.10 -13.11 4.07
N GLU A 238 -11.24 -13.31 4.72
CA GLU A 238 -12.53 -13.44 4.03
C GLU A 238 -12.90 -12.13 3.31
N ALA A 239 -12.70 -10.98 3.94
CA ALA A 239 -12.94 -9.68 3.32
C ALA A 239 -12.07 -9.47 2.07
N SER A 240 -10.82 -9.95 2.07
CA SER A 240 -9.93 -9.86 0.90
C SER A 240 -10.44 -10.67 -0.28
N ILE A 241 -10.95 -11.89 -0.02
CA ILE A 241 -11.53 -12.76 -1.05
C ILE A 241 -12.82 -12.14 -1.62
N VAL A 242 -13.70 -11.65 -0.74
CA VAL A 242 -14.94 -10.99 -1.18
C VAL A 242 -14.64 -9.73 -2.01
N ALA A 243 -13.66 -8.93 -1.61
CA ALA A 243 -13.23 -7.75 -2.34
C ALA A 243 -12.64 -8.11 -3.72
N GLU A 244 -11.85 -9.19 -3.80
CA GLU A 244 -11.29 -9.68 -5.06
C GLU A 244 -12.40 -10.13 -6.01
N VAL A 245 -13.31 -11.01 -5.55
CA VAL A 245 -14.44 -11.49 -6.35
C VAL A 245 -15.32 -10.33 -6.80
N TYR A 246 -15.62 -9.39 -5.92
CA TYR A 246 -16.37 -8.18 -6.27
C TYR A 246 -15.66 -7.36 -7.35
N SER A 247 -14.37 -7.10 -7.17
CA SER A 247 -13.56 -6.32 -8.13
C SER A 247 -13.49 -7.00 -9.50
N PHE A 248 -13.34 -8.32 -9.52
CA PHE A 248 -13.38 -9.12 -10.75
C PHE A 248 -14.74 -9.00 -11.45
N ILE A 249 -15.85 -9.20 -10.73
CA ILE A 249 -17.21 -9.08 -11.28
C ILE A 249 -17.44 -7.66 -11.82
N LEU A 250 -17.06 -6.65 -11.08
CA LEU A 250 -17.21 -5.25 -11.44
C LEU A 250 -16.53 -4.93 -12.77
N VAL A 251 -15.23 -5.26 -12.89
CA VAL A 251 -14.43 -4.88 -14.05
C VAL A 251 -14.73 -5.76 -15.26
N LYS A 252 -15.02 -7.06 -15.06
CA LYS A 252 -15.25 -8.01 -16.14
C LYS A 252 -16.68 -7.96 -16.68
N PHE A 253 -17.69 -7.95 -15.81
CA PHE A 253 -19.09 -8.13 -16.22
C PHE A 253 -19.89 -6.83 -16.21
N ILE A 254 -19.65 -5.94 -15.26
CA ILE A 254 -20.39 -4.68 -15.15
C ILE A 254 -19.77 -3.62 -16.06
N TYR A 255 -18.49 -3.36 -15.93
CA TYR A 255 -17.79 -2.38 -16.77
C TYR A 255 -17.39 -2.93 -18.12
N ARG A 256 -17.15 -4.24 -18.24
CA ARG A 256 -16.77 -4.97 -19.47
C ARG A 256 -15.50 -4.44 -20.13
N GLU A 257 -14.56 -4.00 -19.32
CA GLU A 257 -13.34 -3.32 -19.77
C GLU A 257 -12.12 -4.22 -19.87
N VAL A 258 -12.20 -5.44 -19.30
CA VAL A 258 -11.07 -6.38 -19.22
C VAL A 258 -11.39 -7.64 -20.01
N THR A 259 -10.45 -8.05 -20.89
CA THR A 259 -10.53 -9.29 -21.64
C THR A 259 -10.07 -10.49 -20.81
N TRP A 260 -10.36 -11.72 -21.23
CA TRP A 260 -9.85 -12.92 -20.55
C TRP A 260 -8.31 -12.99 -20.57
N ARG A 261 -7.68 -12.45 -21.57
CA ARG A 261 -6.22 -12.37 -21.68
C ARG A 261 -5.66 -11.40 -20.63
N ASP A 262 -6.31 -10.27 -20.41
CA ASP A 262 -5.90 -9.30 -19.40
C ASP A 262 -6.03 -9.91 -17.99
N ILE A 263 -7.10 -10.66 -17.73
CA ILE A 263 -7.32 -11.36 -16.47
C ILE A 263 -6.13 -12.30 -16.19
N PHE A 264 -5.74 -13.11 -17.17
CA PHE A 264 -4.60 -14.02 -17.02
C PHE A 264 -3.29 -13.26 -16.74
N THR A 265 -3.10 -12.12 -17.41
CA THR A 265 -1.95 -11.24 -17.17
C THR A 265 -1.96 -10.66 -15.76
N ILE A 266 -3.12 -10.19 -15.28
CA ILE A 266 -3.30 -9.68 -13.91
C ILE A 266 -2.94 -10.76 -12.88
N PHE A 267 -3.41 -12.00 -13.06
CA PHE A 267 -3.06 -13.11 -12.16
C PHE A 267 -1.55 -13.36 -12.12
N ILE A 268 -0.87 -13.39 -13.28
CA ILE A 268 0.58 -13.58 -13.35
C ILE A 268 1.33 -12.44 -12.67
N GLU A 269 0.98 -11.18 -12.98
CA GLU A 269 1.62 -10.01 -12.40
C GLU A 269 1.43 -9.96 -10.88
N THR A 270 0.22 -10.23 -10.40
CA THR A 270 -0.09 -10.27 -8.97
C THR A 270 0.65 -11.40 -8.27
N SER A 271 0.69 -12.60 -8.87
CA SER A 271 1.41 -13.75 -8.31
C SER A 271 2.90 -13.45 -8.15
N LYS A 272 3.53 -12.78 -9.14
CA LYS A 272 4.93 -12.36 -9.04
C LYS A 272 5.15 -11.39 -7.89
N LEU A 273 4.32 -10.36 -7.78
CA LEU A 273 4.44 -9.35 -6.73
C LEU A 273 4.18 -9.94 -5.34
N ALA A 274 3.12 -10.75 -5.20
CA ALA A 274 2.80 -11.42 -3.94
C ALA A 274 3.91 -12.39 -3.51
N SER A 275 4.46 -13.17 -4.45
CA SER A 275 5.56 -14.09 -4.18
C SER A 275 6.81 -13.37 -3.68
N LEU A 276 7.16 -12.21 -4.27
CA LEU A 276 8.29 -11.41 -3.81
C LEU A 276 8.07 -10.90 -2.37
N GLY A 277 6.87 -10.42 -2.07
CA GLY A 277 6.51 -9.95 -0.73
C GLY A 277 6.54 -11.07 0.31
N LEU A 278 5.93 -12.22 0.00
CA LEU A 278 5.91 -13.38 0.88
C LEU A 278 7.31 -13.98 1.07
N PHE A 279 8.12 -14.05 0.01
CA PHE A 279 9.50 -14.50 0.09
C PHE A 279 10.34 -13.60 1.03
N LEU A 280 10.21 -12.29 0.89
CA LEU A 280 10.84 -11.34 1.81
C LEU A 280 10.37 -11.58 3.25
N TYR A 281 9.07 -11.73 3.47
CA TYR A 281 8.48 -11.97 4.79
C TYR A 281 9.04 -13.26 5.42
N GLY A 282 9.11 -14.37 4.67
CA GLY A 282 9.70 -15.62 5.15
C GLY A 282 11.16 -15.46 5.58
N LEU A 283 11.97 -14.73 4.82
CA LEU A 283 13.37 -14.46 5.18
C LEU A 283 13.48 -13.50 6.38
N CYS A 284 12.59 -12.51 6.48
CA CYS A 284 12.51 -11.66 7.67
C CYS A 284 12.14 -12.45 8.93
N SER A 285 11.33 -13.52 8.81
CA SER A 285 11.02 -14.41 9.93
C SER A 285 12.27 -15.12 10.47
N VAL A 286 13.21 -15.54 9.60
CA VAL A 286 14.49 -16.11 10.00
C VAL A 286 15.34 -15.04 10.72
N PHE A 287 15.45 -13.87 10.14
CA PHE A 287 16.22 -12.75 10.72
C PHE A 287 15.66 -12.34 12.08
N SER A 288 14.35 -12.17 12.19
CA SER A 288 13.67 -11.82 13.45
C SER A 288 13.90 -12.87 14.53
N TRP A 289 13.90 -14.15 14.16
CA TRP A 289 14.21 -15.22 15.11
C TRP A 289 15.64 -15.09 15.66
N ILE A 290 16.63 -14.79 14.82
CA ILE A 290 18.02 -14.56 15.27
C ILE A 290 18.04 -13.36 16.23
N VAL A 291 17.43 -12.24 15.87
CA VAL A 291 17.38 -11.02 16.67
C VAL A 291 16.74 -11.27 18.04
N ALA A 292 15.65 -12.05 18.07
CA ALA A 292 14.95 -12.41 19.31
C ALA A 292 15.79 -13.36 20.20
N THR A 293 16.38 -14.41 19.62
CA THR A 293 17.19 -15.37 20.38
C THR A 293 18.47 -14.77 20.95
N GLN A 294 18.96 -13.70 20.35
CA GLN A 294 20.13 -12.96 20.83
C GLN A 294 19.77 -11.80 21.78
N LEU A 295 18.51 -11.71 22.22
CA LEU A 295 18.02 -10.73 23.18
C LEU A 295 18.35 -9.27 22.78
N VAL A 296 18.35 -8.99 21.46
CA VAL A 296 18.66 -7.64 20.96
C VAL A 296 17.69 -6.58 21.47
N PRO A 297 16.36 -6.84 21.54
CA PRO A 297 15.42 -5.89 22.13
C PRO A 297 15.77 -5.52 23.57
N GLU A 298 16.19 -6.48 24.38
CA GLU A 298 16.61 -6.25 25.77
C GLU A 298 17.90 -5.43 25.86
N MET A 299 18.86 -5.69 24.96
CA MET A 299 20.10 -4.89 24.88
C MET A 299 19.77 -3.42 24.54
N ILE A 300 18.87 -3.18 23.58
CA ILE A 300 18.44 -1.84 23.21
C ILE A 300 17.70 -1.17 24.37
N PHE A 301 16.79 -1.89 25.04
CA PHE A 301 16.07 -1.38 26.20
C PHE A 301 17.03 -0.96 27.32
N ASN A 302 17.96 -1.82 27.70
CA ASN A 302 18.96 -1.55 28.74
C ASN A 302 19.87 -0.36 28.37
N PHE A 303 20.24 -0.23 27.11
CA PHE A 303 21.01 0.90 26.62
C PHE A 303 20.23 2.22 26.75
N LEU A 304 18.97 2.24 26.31
CA LEU A 304 18.12 3.45 26.38
C LEU A 304 17.81 3.86 27.84
N THR A 305 17.53 2.88 28.70
CA THR A 305 17.26 3.17 30.13
C THR A 305 18.53 3.63 30.87
N GLY A 306 19.70 3.13 30.46
CA GLY A 306 20.98 3.59 31.02
C GLY A 306 21.39 5.02 30.62
N ILE A 307 20.76 5.58 29.57
CA ILE A 307 20.96 7.00 29.15
C ILE A 307 20.01 7.94 29.91
N THR A 308 18.87 7.41 30.36
CA THR A 308 17.80 8.20 30.98
C THR A 308 17.88 8.27 32.52
N THR A 309 18.80 7.52 33.13
CA THR A 309 19.18 7.61 34.55
C THR A 309 20.49 8.33 34.74
#